data_f2149355ff7805cbee41fcb96cb1939e
#
_entry.id   f2149355ff7805cbee41fcb96cb1939e
#
_cell.length_a   1.000
_cell.length_b   1.000
_cell.length_c   1.000
_cell.angle_alpha   90.00
_cell.angle_beta   90.00
_cell.angle_gamma   90.00
#
_symmetry.space_group_name_H-M   'P 1'
#
loop_
_entity.id
_entity.type
_entity.pdbx_description
1 polymer ?
#
loop_
_entity_poly.entity_id
_entity_poly.type
_entity_poly.pdbx_seq_one_letter_code
_entity_poly.pdbx_strand_id
1 'polypeptide(L)'
;MRAIRRLVQLVWGDDLDEALRPVLVVTFAGSAAGSATWSFMAIWAIEELDAKAELPFTLLVGAILAACAGFAGGYLSDRVGRRRVILFGEAVMVGYPLLLLALSGSKWAGLAALCFAGVFGALGGSVAQAMVADLVAPERHQAAYASVRVAANVGVVIGPPLGGLVLVLGSWSALFPTVAVLSAIAWLVAFRFLPHRGDFSPEGPPERGSLAVIVADKRFLLFLGSAVFAWLTYVAYEVVLPVSLVDGYGYEPAAWGFLVWVNPLLVTLLQVRLTRAAAPIAPAPKLVLALLVMGLPYLVLVWTHSLAAILFVIIVFVIGEMLWVPTSQAVVADLAPADIRGAYMGAFGSAPAIGFAIAPLIGLQVRNSFGDEVTWAMFAGIGVLAAVLGGLALAGLDRRARRARSAVLEA
;
A
#
# COMPACT_ATOMS: atom_id res chain seq x y z
N MET A 1 26.14 2.39 16.70
CA MET A 1 25.98 1.08 16.07
C MET A 1 25.19 0.05 16.90
N ARG A 2 25.51 -0.19 18.20
CA ARG A 2 24.78 -1.17 19.04
C ARG A 2 23.29 -0.85 19.24
N ALA A 3 22.91 0.43 19.39
CA ALA A 3 21.51 0.85 19.54
C ALA A 3 20.70 0.61 18.25
N ILE A 4 21.27 0.94 17.09
CA ILE A 4 20.63 0.69 15.77
C ILE A 4 20.46 -0.81 15.55
N ARG A 5 21.47 -1.63 15.86
CA ARG A 5 21.39 -3.08 15.74
C ARG A 5 20.29 -3.66 16.65
N ARG A 6 20.16 -3.16 17.89
CA ARG A 6 19.09 -3.54 18.81
C ARG A 6 17.71 -3.13 18.29
N LEU A 7 17.58 -1.94 17.69
CA LEU A 7 16.33 -1.46 17.12
C LEU A 7 15.93 -2.31 15.90
N VAL A 8 16.88 -2.63 15.03
CA VAL A 8 16.67 -3.55 13.90
C VAL A 8 16.25 -4.93 14.40
N GLN A 9 16.92 -5.49 15.39
CA GLN A 9 16.55 -6.78 15.99
C GLN A 9 15.17 -6.73 16.69
N LEU A 10 14.81 -5.62 17.30
CA LEU A 10 13.52 -5.45 17.96
C LEU A 10 12.35 -5.40 16.95
N VAL A 11 12.56 -4.77 15.80
CA VAL A 11 11.56 -4.56 14.76
C VAL A 11 11.48 -5.76 13.81
N TRP A 12 12.60 -6.26 13.30
CA TRP A 12 12.64 -7.35 12.30
C TRP A 12 13.06 -8.71 12.89
N GLY A 13 13.65 -8.74 14.09
CA GLY A 13 14.21 -9.96 14.71
C GLY A 13 15.51 -10.41 14.02
N ASP A 14 15.95 -11.62 14.39
CA ASP A 14 17.23 -12.17 13.90
C ASP A 14 17.12 -12.86 12.53
N ASP A 15 15.90 -13.13 12.03
CA ASP A 15 15.64 -13.92 10.81
C ASP A 15 15.47 -13.07 9.54
N LEU A 16 15.91 -11.80 9.56
CA LEU A 16 15.82 -10.94 8.37
C LEU A 16 16.71 -11.51 7.26
N ASP A 17 16.10 -11.80 6.10
CA ASP A 17 16.82 -12.24 4.92
C ASP A 17 17.79 -11.15 4.45
N GLU A 18 19.06 -11.48 4.33
CA GLU A 18 20.07 -10.50 3.91
C GLU A 18 19.82 -9.99 2.48
N ALA A 19 19.22 -10.81 1.62
CA ALA A 19 18.85 -10.44 0.26
C ALA A 19 17.81 -9.31 0.21
N LEU A 20 16.98 -9.15 1.26
CA LEU A 20 15.98 -8.09 1.34
C LEU A 20 16.54 -6.74 1.79
N ARG A 21 17.70 -6.70 2.45
CA ARG A 21 18.26 -5.46 3.02
C ARG A 21 18.27 -4.28 2.02
N PRO A 22 18.72 -4.44 0.77
CA PRO A 22 18.70 -3.35 -0.19
C PRO A 22 17.28 -2.85 -0.47
N VAL A 23 16.32 -3.77 -0.63
CA VAL A 23 14.92 -3.42 -0.90
C VAL A 23 14.31 -2.68 0.29
N LEU A 24 14.59 -3.10 1.54
CA LEU A 24 14.10 -2.43 2.74
C LEU A 24 14.63 -1.00 2.85
N VAL A 25 15.92 -0.78 2.58
CA VAL A 25 16.53 0.56 2.64
C VAL A 25 15.94 1.47 1.55
N VAL A 26 15.78 0.97 0.33
CA VAL A 26 15.15 1.72 -0.78
C VAL A 26 13.69 2.04 -0.44
N THR A 27 12.93 1.07 0.06
CA THR A 27 11.54 1.27 0.46
C THR A 27 11.42 2.32 1.57
N PHE A 28 12.25 2.25 2.61
CA PHE A 28 12.29 3.24 3.68
C PHE A 28 12.58 4.65 3.14
N ALA A 29 13.64 4.81 2.36
CA ALA A 29 14.08 6.10 1.84
C ALA A 29 13.02 6.69 0.86
N GLY A 30 12.50 5.88 -0.05
CA GLY A 30 11.44 6.28 -0.99
C GLY A 30 10.14 6.66 -0.27
N SER A 31 9.74 5.89 0.76
CA SER A 31 8.55 6.19 1.56
C SER A 31 8.70 7.47 2.38
N ALA A 32 9.89 7.74 2.94
CA ALA A 32 10.16 8.97 3.69
C ALA A 32 10.11 10.20 2.76
N ALA A 33 10.76 10.14 1.59
CA ALA A 33 10.73 11.22 0.61
C ALA A 33 9.32 11.43 0.04
N GLY A 34 8.64 10.35 -0.35
CA GLY A 34 7.29 10.40 -0.91
C GLY A 34 6.26 10.97 0.07
N SER A 35 6.25 10.53 1.33
CA SER A 35 5.30 11.00 2.34
C SER A 35 5.57 12.44 2.78
N ALA A 36 6.84 12.89 2.79
CA ALA A 36 7.19 14.28 3.04
C ALA A 36 6.59 15.24 2.00
N THR A 37 6.37 14.77 0.78
CA THR A 37 5.70 15.55 -0.28
C THR A 37 4.20 15.36 -0.24
N TRP A 38 3.75 14.09 -0.32
CA TRP A 38 2.34 13.74 -0.51
C TRP A 38 1.43 14.34 0.55
N SER A 39 1.87 14.37 1.82
CA SER A 39 1.09 14.91 2.93
C SER A 39 0.73 16.38 2.78
N PHE A 40 1.46 17.13 1.96
CA PHE A 40 1.26 18.57 1.78
C PHE A 40 0.74 18.95 0.38
N MET A 41 0.57 17.99 -0.53
CA MET A 41 0.17 18.29 -1.92
C MET A 41 -1.20 18.95 -2.04
N ALA A 42 -2.16 18.54 -1.20
CA ALA A 42 -3.49 19.16 -1.19
C ALA A 42 -3.41 20.62 -0.70
N ILE A 43 -2.61 20.88 0.34
CA ILE A 43 -2.40 22.23 0.88
C ILE A 43 -1.73 23.10 -0.18
N TRP A 44 -0.66 22.60 -0.78
CA TRP A 44 0.03 23.31 -1.87
C TRP A 44 -0.91 23.66 -3.05
N ALA A 45 -1.75 22.72 -3.48
CA ALA A 45 -2.68 22.97 -4.57
C ALA A 45 -3.74 24.02 -4.21
N ILE A 46 -4.15 24.11 -2.95
CA ILE A 46 -5.10 25.12 -2.48
C ILE A 46 -4.42 26.48 -2.29
N GLU A 47 -3.25 26.53 -1.67
CA GLU A 47 -2.57 27.78 -1.32
C GLU A 47 -1.87 28.42 -2.52
N GLU A 48 -1.12 27.63 -3.32
CA GLU A 48 -0.29 28.16 -4.40
C GLU A 48 -1.02 28.19 -5.76
N LEU A 49 -1.97 27.28 -5.98
CA LEU A 49 -2.68 27.17 -7.27
C LEU A 49 -4.11 27.71 -7.20
N ASP A 50 -4.62 28.07 -6.01
CA ASP A 50 -6.04 28.43 -5.81
C ASP A 50 -7.00 27.38 -6.43
N ALA A 51 -6.73 26.10 -6.20
CA ALA A 51 -7.36 24.99 -6.91
C ALA A 51 -8.33 24.18 -6.04
N LYS A 52 -8.99 24.79 -5.05
CA LYS A 52 -9.87 24.10 -4.09
C LYS A 52 -11.00 23.33 -4.79
N ALA A 53 -11.58 23.91 -5.84
CA ALA A 53 -12.71 23.31 -6.54
C ALA A 53 -12.27 22.17 -7.48
N GLU A 54 -11.10 22.26 -8.10
CA GLU A 54 -10.61 21.34 -9.09
C GLU A 54 -9.82 20.15 -8.48
N LEU A 55 -9.34 20.31 -7.24
CA LEU A 55 -8.50 19.33 -6.56
C LEU A 55 -9.14 17.93 -6.47
N PRO A 56 -10.43 17.74 -6.11
CA PRO A 56 -11.03 16.41 -6.05
C PRO A 56 -10.99 15.68 -7.40
N PHE A 57 -11.26 16.39 -8.49
CA PHE A 57 -11.19 15.82 -9.84
C PHE A 57 -9.75 15.47 -10.24
N THR A 58 -8.80 16.34 -9.91
CA THR A 58 -7.37 16.12 -10.14
C THR A 58 -6.87 14.85 -9.43
N LEU A 59 -7.23 14.67 -8.18
CA LEU A 59 -6.88 13.48 -7.40
C LEU A 59 -7.52 12.21 -7.95
N LEU A 60 -8.78 12.29 -8.42
CA LEU A 60 -9.45 11.16 -9.07
C LEU A 60 -8.73 10.73 -10.36
N VAL A 61 -8.40 11.70 -11.23
CA VAL A 61 -7.62 11.43 -12.46
C VAL A 61 -6.27 10.83 -12.12
N GLY A 62 -5.58 11.39 -11.12
CA GLY A 62 -4.30 10.88 -10.62
C GLY A 62 -4.39 9.43 -10.12
N ALA A 63 -5.45 9.07 -9.39
CA ALA A 63 -5.67 7.71 -8.92
C ALA A 63 -5.87 6.72 -10.09
N ILE A 64 -6.63 7.10 -11.12
CA ILE A 64 -6.82 6.28 -12.32
C ILE A 64 -5.49 6.08 -13.06
N LEU A 65 -4.71 7.16 -13.25
CA LEU A 65 -3.40 7.09 -13.89
C LEU A 65 -2.43 6.21 -13.07
N ALA A 66 -2.43 6.32 -11.74
CA ALA A 66 -1.61 5.49 -10.87
C ALA A 66 -2.00 4.00 -10.97
N ALA A 67 -3.30 3.66 -11.04
CA ALA A 67 -3.75 2.29 -11.25
C ALA A 67 -3.22 1.71 -12.56
N CYS A 68 -3.33 2.46 -13.66
CA CYS A 68 -2.79 2.07 -14.96
C CYS A 68 -1.27 1.91 -14.91
N ALA A 69 -0.57 2.83 -14.24
CA ALA A 69 0.88 2.80 -14.11
C ALA A 69 1.38 1.60 -13.29
N GLY A 70 0.67 1.22 -12.24
CA GLY A 70 1.00 0.03 -11.43
C GLY A 70 0.99 -1.24 -12.27
N PHE A 71 -0.06 -1.43 -13.08
CA PHE A 71 -0.13 -2.55 -14.02
C PHE A 71 0.96 -2.47 -15.10
N ALA A 72 1.12 -1.29 -15.73
CA ALA A 72 2.12 -1.08 -16.78
C ALA A 72 3.55 -1.32 -16.26
N GLY A 73 3.85 -0.87 -15.04
CA GLY A 73 5.14 -1.06 -14.38
C GLY A 73 5.46 -2.54 -14.19
N GLY A 74 4.50 -3.30 -13.64
CA GLY A 74 4.63 -4.74 -13.48
C GLY A 74 4.91 -5.43 -14.82
N TYR A 75 4.05 -5.20 -15.82
CA TYR A 75 4.19 -5.77 -17.16
C TYR A 75 5.52 -5.39 -17.85
N LEU A 76 5.93 -4.13 -17.74
CA LEU A 76 7.19 -3.67 -18.31
C LEU A 76 8.39 -4.32 -17.62
N SER A 77 8.32 -4.49 -16.28
CA SER A 77 9.41 -5.05 -15.50
C SER A 77 9.70 -6.51 -15.81
N ASP A 78 8.70 -7.29 -16.23
CA ASP A 78 8.87 -8.67 -16.68
C ASP A 78 9.71 -8.73 -17.98
N ARG A 79 9.71 -7.66 -18.79
CA ARG A 79 10.43 -7.57 -20.07
C ARG A 79 11.81 -6.93 -19.97
N VAL A 80 11.91 -5.80 -19.27
CA VAL A 80 13.15 -5.02 -19.21
C VAL A 80 13.96 -5.24 -17.94
N GLY A 81 13.37 -5.96 -16.96
CA GLY A 81 13.96 -6.30 -15.67
C GLY A 81 13.54 -5.34 -14.54
N ARG A 82 13.36 -5.89 -13.34
CA ARG A 82 12.86 -5.20 -12.13
C ARG A 82 13.65 -3.93 -11.81
N ARG A 83 14.97 -4.07 -11.70
CA ARG A 83 15.87 -2.99 -11.30
C ARG A 83 15.76 -1.76 -12.21
N ARG A 84 15.65 -1.95 -13.53
CA ARG A 84 15.57 -0.81 -14.48
C ARG A 84 14.30 0.01 -14.28
N VAL A 85 13.17 -0.66 -14.07
CA VAL A 85 11.89 0.03 -13.88
C VAL A 85 11.86 0.77 -12.55
N ILE A 86 12.37 0.15 -11.47
CA ILE A 86 12.48 0.82 -10.16
C ILE A 86 13.38 2.06 -10.29
N LEU A 87 14.58 1.92 -10.85
CA LEU A 87 15.50 3.04 -11.00
C LEU A 87 14.95 4.18 -11.88
N PHE A 88 14.17 3.85 -12.89
CA PHE A 88 13.47 4.86 -13.70
C PHE A 88 12.42 5.60 -12.86
N GLY A 89 11.56 4.88 -12.15
CA GLY A 89 10.55 5.49 -11.27
C GLY A 89 11.16 6.40 -10.21
N GLU A 90 12.18 5.90 -9.50
CA GLU A 90 12.91 6.69 -8.49
C GLU A 90 13.63 7.92 -9.10
N ALA A 91 14.22 7.80 -10.30
CA ALA A 91 14.87 8.94 -10.98
C ALA A 91 13.86 10.05 -11.33
N VAL A 92 12.65 9.67 -11.77
CA VAL A 92 11.58 10.65 -12.02
C VAL A 92 11.17 11.34 -10.71
N MET A 93 11.09 10.61 -9.59
CA MET A 93 10.76 11.19 -8.29
C MET A 93 11.81 12.19 -7.78
N VAL A 94 13.03 12.20 -8.30
CA VAL A 94 14.02 13.26 -8.04
C VAL A 94 13.61 14.57 -8.71
N GLY A 95 13.21 14.52 -9.97
CA GLY A 95 12.85 15.71 -10.76
C GLY A 95 11.42 16.20 -10.50
N TYR A 96 10.52 15.33 -10.06
CA TYR A 96 9.09 15.62 -9.92
C TYR A 96 8.79 16.77 -8.94
N PRO A 97 9.35 16.83 -7.73
CA PRO A 97 9.15 17.97 -6.83
C PRO A 97 9.62 19.29 -7.42
N LEU A 98 10.73 19.29 -8.15
CA LEU A 98 11.24 20.49 -8.82
C LEU A 98 10.33 20.93 -9.98
N LEU A 99 9.70 19.98 -10.68
CA LEU A 99 8.68 20.27 -11.67
C LEU A 99 7.46 20.95 -11.05
N LEU A 100 6.96 20.45 -9.91
CA LEU A 100 5.85 21.08 -9.18
C LEU A 100 6.20 22.51 -8.78
N LEU A 101 7.42 22.75 -8.28
CA LEU A 101 7.90 24.09 -7.95
C LEU A 101 7.93 25.01 -9.18
N ALA A 102 8.44 24.52 -10.30
CA ALA A 102 8.52 25.30 -11.54
C ALA A 102 7.13 25.65 -12.11
N LEU A 103 6.12 24.85 -11.80
CA LEU A 103 4.74 25.02 -12.29
C LEU A 103 3.81 25.69 -11.28
N SER A 104 4.29 26.07 -10.09
CA SER A 104 3.49 26.73 -9.06
C SER A 104 2.87 28.07 -9.49
N GLY A 105 3.47 28.74 -10.49
CA GLY A 105 2.90 29.97 -11.08
C GLY A 105 1.75 29.75 -12.08
N SER A 106 1.34 28.50 -12.36
CA SER A 106 0.28 28.19 -13.33
C SER A 106 -0.67 27.12 -12.77
N LYS A 107 -1.90 27.53 -12.46
CA LYS A 107 -2.94 26.65 -11.91
C LYS A 107 -3.09 25.37 -12.70
N TRP A 108 -3.36 25.47 -14.01
CA TRP A 108 -3.65 24.30 -14.83
C TRP A 108 -2.42 23.41 -15.09
N ALA A 109 -1.24 23.99 -15.23
CA ALA A 109 -0.01 23.22 -15.39
C ALA A 109 0.37 22.50 -14.08
N GLY A 110 0.21 23.15 -12.93
CA GLY A 110 0.41 22.54 -11.61
C GLY A 110 -0.57 21.40 -11.35
N LEU A 111 -1.87 21.58 -11.65
CA LEU A 111 -2.87 20.52 -11.53
C LEU A 111 -2.61 19.35 -12.48
N ALA A 112 -2.24 19.62 -13.73
CA ALA A 112 -1.84 18.58 -14.67
C ALA A 112 -0.63 17.78 -14.17
N ALA A 113 0.38 18.46 -13.62
CA ALA A 113 1.51 17.77 -12.99
C ALA A 113 1.06 16.95 -11.76
N LEU A 114 0.17 17.48 -10.93
CA LEU A 114 -0.33 16.80 -9.74
C LEU A 114 -1.08 15.49 -10.07
N CYS A 115 -1.74 15.38 -11.23
CA CYS A 115 -2.31 14.11 -11.70
C CYS A 115 -1.28 12.98 -11.81
N PHE A 116 0.01 13.30 -11.97
CA PHE A 116 1.08 12.31 -12.08
C PHE A 116 1.75 11.97 -10.74
N ALA A 117 1.35 12.59 -9.64
CA ALA A 117 1.99 12.42 -8.33
C ALA A 117 2.10 10.96 -7.88
N GLY A 118 1.03 10.16 -8.08
CA GLY A 118 1.00 8.74 -7.72
C GLY A 118 1.54 7.79 -8.78
N VAL A 119 1.71 8.25 -10.03
CA VAL A 119 2.00 7.40 -11.19
C VAL A 119 3.33 6.67 -11.05
N PHE A 120 4.39 7.39 -10.73
CA PHE A 120 5.74 6.82 -10.67
C PHE A 120 5.95 5.99 -9.41
N GLY A 121 5.32 6.36 -8.30
CA GLY A 121 5.27 5.55 -7.09
C GLY A 121 4.55 4.22 -7.32
N ALA A 122 3.40 4.24 -7.99
CA ALA A 122 2.64 3.03 -8.32
C ALA A 122 3.39 2.12 -9.29
N LEU A 123 4.04 2.72 -10.31
CA LEU A 123 4.87 2.00 -11.27
C LEU A 123 6.03 1.27 -10.59
N GLY A 124 6.78 1.92 -9.70
CA GLY A 124 7.90 1.31 -8.97
C GLY A 124 7.44 0.35 -7.87
N GLY A 125 6.33 0.65 -7.19
CA GLY A 125 5.83 -0.12 -6.06
C GLY A 125 5.43 -1.55 -6.42
N SER A 126 4.70 -1.75 -7.53
CA SER A 126 4.32 -3.09 -8.01
C SER A 126 5.55 -3.93 -8.39
N VAL A 127 6.55 -3.29 -8.96
CA VAL A 127 7.82 -3.92 -9.36
C VAL A 127 8.66 -4.29 -8.14
N ALA A 128 8.69 -3.44 -7.11
CA ALA A 128 9.37 -3.74 -5.85
C ALA A 128 8.73 -4.95 -5.16
N GLN A 129 7.41 -5.08 -5.18
CA GLN A 129 6.72 -6.26 -4.66
C GLN A 129 7.08 -7.54 -5.43
N ALA A 130 7.13 -7.48 -6.77
CA ALA A 130 7.57 -8.62 -7.59
C ALA A 130 9.04 -8.98 -7.29
N MET A 131 9.92 -7.97 -7.14
CA MET A 131 11.32 -8.19 -6.77
C MET A 131 11.46 -8.89 -5.42
N VAL A 132 10.65 -8.54 -4.43
CA VAL A 132 10.63 -9.21 -3.11
C VAL A 132 10.34 -10.70 -3.28
N ALA A 133 9.33 -11.06 -4.08
CA ALA A 133 9.00 -12.47 -4.34
C ALA A 133 10.12 -13.21 -5.09
N ASP A 134 10.85 -12.51 -5.96
CA ASP A 134 11.97 -13.11 -6.70
C ASP A 134 13.22 -13.32 -5.82
N LEU A 135 13.35 -12.61 -4.68
CA LEU A 135 14.51 -12.64 -3.79
C LEU A 135 14.45 -13.70 -2.70
N VAL A 136 13.26 -14.20 -2.36
CA VAL A 136 13.07 -15.13 -1.24
C VAL A 136 12.23 -16.32 -1.65
N ALA A 137 12.42 -17.44 -0.94
CA ALA A 137 11.62 -18.65 -1.17
C ALA A 137 10.13 -18.41 -0.84
N PRO A 138 9.19 -19.11 -1.50
CA PRO A 138 7.74 -18.92 -1.32
C PRO A 138 7.28 -18.98 0.15
N GLU A 139 7.87 -19.87 0.94
CA GLU A 139 7.54 -20.04 2.36
C GLU A 139 7.85 -18.78 3.19
N ARG A 140 8.73 -17.91 2.69
CA ARG A 140 9.17 -16.67 3.34
C ARG A 140 8.49 -15.41 2.78
N HIS A 141 7.69 -15.49 1.71
CA HIS A 141 7.05 -14.32 1.07
C HIS A 141 6.30 -13.46 2.08
N GLN A 142 5.46 -14.06 2.92
CA GLN A 142 4.67 -13.29 3.90
C GLN A 142 5.55 -12.52 4.89
N ALA A 143 6.62 -13.14 5.38
CA ALA A 143 7.57 -12.48 6.30
C ALA A 143 8.36 -11.36 5.60
N ALA A 144 8.74 -11.58 4.34
CA ALA A 144 9.42 -10.59 3.52
C ALA A 144 8.55 -9.35 3.28
N TYR A 145 7.29 -9.54 2.86
CA TYR A 145 6.34 -8.44 2.69
C TYR A 145 6.02 -7.70 3.98
N ALA A 146 5.92 -8.42 5.10
CA ALA A 146 5.77 -7.79 6.42
C ALA A 146 6.97 -6.88 6.75
N SER A 147 8.18 -7.33 6.45
CA SER A 147 9.40 -6.53 6.66
C SER A 147 9.45 -5.29 5.78
N VAL A 148 9.09 -5.42 4.50
CA VAL A 148 8.99 -4.29 3.55
C VAL A 148 7.95 -3.28 4.02
N ARG A 149 6.80 -3.75 4.51
CA ARG A 149 5.75 -2.91 5.06
C ARG A 149 6.22 -2.09 6.27
N VAL A 150 6.97 -2.72 7.19
CA VAL A 150 7.57 -2.00 8.33
C VAL A 150 8.52 -0.91 7.84
N ALA A 151 9.40 -1.22 6.88
CA ALA A 151 10.30 -0.22 6.31
C ALA A 151 9.55 0.97 5.69
N ALA A 152 8.47 0.70 4.94
CA ALA A 152 7.62 1.73 4.38
C ALA A 152 6.96 2.59 5.46
N ASN A 153 6.38 1.98 6.49
CA ASN A 153 5.70 2.71 7.57
C ASN A 153 6.65 3.56 8.41
N VAL A 154 7.87 3.08 8.68
CA VAL A 154 8.90 3.90 9.34
C VAL A 154 9.23 5.14 8.50
N GLY A 155 9.32 4.99 7.17
CA GLY A 155 9.48 6.12 6.25
C GLY A 155 8.31 7.10 6.32
N VAL A 156 7.08 6.59 6.30
CA VAL A 156 5.84 7.40 6.39
C VAL A 156 5.75 8.14 7.74
N VAL A 157 6.21 7.54 8.83
CA VAL A 157 6.25 8.21 10.15
C VAL A 157 7.22 9.39 10.17
N ILE A 158 8.35 9.29 9.45
CA ILE A 158 9.41 10.29 9.46
C ILE A 158 9.17 11.40 8.43
N GLY A 159 8.61 11.07 7.26
CA GLY A 159 8.46 12.01 6.15
C GLY A 159 7.67 13.26 6.46
N PRO A 160 6.39 13.17 6.91
CA PRO A 160 5.56 14.35 7.16
C PRO A 160 6.13 15.32 8.21
N PRO A 161 6.69 14.86 9.37
CA PRO A 161 7.37 15.75 10.29
C PRO A 161 8.57 16.50 9.67
N LEU A 162 9.35 15.83 8.82
CA LEU A 162 10.45 16.49 8.11
C LEU A 162 9.93 17.53 7.12
N GLY A 163 8.89 17.20 6.32
CA GLY A 163 8.26 18.13 5.40
C GLY A 163 7.66 19.34 6.13
N GLY A 164 6.94 19.09 7.23
CA GLY A 164 6.36 20.15 8.07
C GLY A 164 7.42 21.06 8.67
N LEU A 165 8.53 20.50 9.18
CA LEU A 165 9.64 21.31 9.71
C LEU A 165 10.24 22.21 8.63
N VAL A 166 10.43 21.70 7.41
CA VAL A 166 10.95 22.50 6.30
C VAL A 166 9.99 23.61 5.92
N LEU A 167 8.67 23.37 5.95
CA LEU A 167 7.67 24.42 5.68
C LEU A 167 7.63 25.49 6.77
N VAL A 168 7.78 25.12 8.05
CA VAL A 168 7.84 26.09 9.17
C VAL A 168 9.10 26.96 9.10
N LEU A 169 10.24 26.39 8.70
CA LEU A 169 11.53 27.10 8.61
C LEU A 169 11.72 27.83 7.27
N GLY A 170 10.91 27.55 6.29
CA GLY A 170 11.05 28.06 4.92
C GLY A 170 9.70 28.25 4.24
N SER A 171 9.59 27.70 3.02
CA SER A 171 8.40 27.80 2.18
C SER A 171 8.33 26.58 1.24
N TRP A 172 7.35 26.58 0.34
CA TRP A 172 7.27 25.59 -0.75
C TRP A 172 8.56 25.54 -1.59
N SER A 173 9.22 26.70 -1.79
CA SER A 173 10.51 26.79 -2.45
C SER A 173 11.66 26.08 -1.72
N ALA A 174 11.54 25.83 -0.43
CA ALA A 174 12.45 25.03 0.37
C ALA A 174 12.04 23.57 0.44
N LEU A 175 10.72 23.27 0.54
CA LEU A 175 10.22 21.90 0.65
C LEU A 175 10.56 21.07 -0.59
N PHE A 176 10.23 21.53 -1.78
CA PHE A 176 10.40 20.76 -3.00
C PHE A 176 11.87 20.40 -3.30
N PRO A 177 12.86 21.32 -3.20
CA PRO A 177 14.26 20.94 -3.33
C PRO A 177 14.75 19.98 -2.25
N THR A 178 14.27 20.13 -1.00
CA THR A 178 14.62 19.21 0.09
C THR A 178 14.14 17.79 -0.24
N VAL A 179 12.89 17.65 -0.70
CA VAL A 179 12.36 16.34 -1.10
C VAL A 179 13.10 15.79 -2.32
N ALA A 180 13.48 16.64 -3.30
CA ALA A 180 14.28 16.21 -4.42
C ALA A 180 15.63 15.63 -3.98
N VAL A 181 16.29 16.24 -2.99
CA VAL A 181 17.53 15.72 -2.39
C VAL A 181 17.29 14.38 -1.69
N LEU A 182 16.20 14.25 -0.90
CA LEU A 182 15.85 12.97 -0.25
C LEU A 182 15.57 11.87 -1.29
N SER A 183 14.84 12.21 -2.35
CA SER A 183 14.59 11.28 -3.46
C SER A 183 15.88 10.91 -4.21
N ALA A 184 16.81 11.85 -4.39
CA ALA A 184 18.11 11.57 -5.00
C ALA A 184 18.94 10.61 -4.12
N ILE A 185 18.89 10.75 -2.81
CA ILE A 185 19.51 9.80 -1.88
C ILE A 185 18.87 8.41 -2.03
N ALA A 186 17.54 8.33 -2.07
CA ALA A 186 16.82 7.07 -2.29
C ALA A 186 17.21 6.43 -3.63
N TRP A 187 17.28 7.21 -4.71
CA TRP A 187 17.72 6.77 -6.02
C TRP A 187 19.16 6.26 -6.03
N LEU A 188 20.09 6.98 -5.39
CA LEU A 188 21.50 6.56 -5.26
C LEU A 188 21.62 5.23 -4.50
N VAL A 189 20.85 5.06 -3.42
CA VAL A 189 20.79 3.81 -2.66
C VAL A 189 20.25 2.69 -3.54
N ALA A 190 19.16 2.94 -4.28
CA ALA A 190 18.61 1.98 -5.23
C ALA A 190 19.62 1.62 -6.33
N PHE A 191 20.29 2.62 -6.91
CA PHE A 191 21.31 2.43 -7.93
C PHE A 191 22.50 1.60 -7.43
N ARG A 192 22.94 1.81 -6.20
CA ARG A 192 24.14 1.16 -5.63
C ARG A 192 23.87 -0.24 -5.13
N PHE A 193 22.68 -0.50 -4.56
CA PHE A 193 22.42 -1.69 -3.76
C PHE A 193 21.37 -2.64 -4.32
N LEU A 194 20.47 -2.21 -5.21
CA LEU A 194 19.50 -3.14 -5.78
C LEU A 194 20.19 -4.19 -6.68
N PRO A 195 19.76 -5.46 -6.59
CA PRO A 195 20.32 -6.56 -7.37
C PRO A 195 20.30 -6.29 -8.88
N HIS A 196 21.30 -6.80 -9.60
CA HIS A 196 21.41 -6.71 -11.05
C HIS A 196 20.61 -7.82 -11.74
N ARG A 197 20.29 -7.63 -13.02
CA ARG A 197 19.42 -8.52 -13.83
C ARG A 197 19.86 -10.00 -13.86
N GLY A 198 21.13 -10.31 -13.62
CA GLY A 198 21.67 -11.67 -13.73
C GLY A 198 21.22 -12.63 -12.63
N ASP A 199 20.69 -12.10 -11.51
CA ASP A 199 20.46 -12.92 -10.32
C ASP A 199 19.03 -13.51 -10.29
N PHE A 200 18.04 -12.93 -11.02
CA PHE A 200 16.61 -13.22 -10.80
C PHE A 200 15.71 -13.10 -12.04
N SER A 201 16.26 -13.13 -13.26
CA SER A 201 15.42 -13.12 -14.47
C SER A 201 14.96 -14.54 -14.80
N PRO A 202 13.66 -14.76 -15.03
CA PRO A 202 13.21 -16.00 -15.66
C PRO A 202 13.98 -16.26 -16.97
N GLU A 203 14.34 -17.50 -17.23
CA GLU A 203 14.98 -17.87 -18.47
C GLU A 203 14.01 -17.66 -19.64
N GLY A 204 14.26 -16.66 -20.46
CA GLY A 204 13.48 -16.35 -21.66
C GLY A 204 12.61 -15.08 -21.59
N PRO A 205 12.19 -14.56 -22.74
CA PRO A 205 11.22 -13.47 -22.80
C PRO A 205 9.85 -13.99 -22.34
N PRO A 206 9.04 -13.15 -21.61
CA PRO A 206 7.71 -13.55 -21.16
C PRO A 206 6.84 -13.94 -22.36
N GLU A 207 6.08 -15.02 -22.21
CA GLU A 207 5.13 -15.46 -23.24
C GLU A 207 4.21 -14.32 -23.65
N ARG A 208 3.97 -14.19 -24.95
CA ARG A 208 3.04 -13.20 -25.49
C ARG A 208 1.65 -13.51 -24.97
N GLY A 209 1.06 -12.59 -24.17
CA GLY A 209 -0.33 -12.72 -23.72
C GLY A 209 -0.55 -12.67 -22.23
N SER A 210 0.35 -12.07 -21.42
CA SER A 210 0.18 -11.96 -19.96
C SER A 210 -1.20 -11.42 -19.52
N LEU A 211 -1.78 -10.46 -20.23
CA LEU A 211 -3.12 -9.96 -19.95
C LEU A 211 -4.20 -11.02 -20.19
N ALA A 212 -4.10 -11.78 -21.28
CA ALA A 212 -5.05 -12.85 -21.58
C ALA A 212 -5.00 -13.96 -20.51
N VAL A 213 -3.81 -14.31 -20.03
CA VAL A 213 -3.63 -15.28 -18.94
C VAL A 213 -4.26 -14.76 -17.64
N ILE A 214 -4.03 -13.48 -17.27
CA ILE A 214 -4.61 -12.86 -16.08
C ILE A 214 -6.15 -12.87 -16.15
N VAL A 215 -6.73 -12.46 -17.29
CA VAL A 215 -8.19 -12.42 -17.47
C VAL A 215 -8.81 -13.81 -17.50
N ALA A 216 -8.08 -14.82 -17.94
CA ALA A 216 -8.53 -16.23 -17.93
C ALA A 216 -8.43 -16.86 -16.53
N ASP A 217 -7.58 -16.32 -15.64
CA ASP A 217 -7.42 -16.83 -14.28
C ASP A 217 -8.55 -16.38 -13.36
N LYS A 218 -9.65 -17.14 -13.36
CA LYS A 218 -10.85 -16.87 -12.54
C LYS A 218 -10.53 -16.80 -11.03
N ARG A 219 -9.52 -17.52 -10.55
CA ARG A 219 -9.12 -17.51 -9.14
C ARG A 219 -8.46 -16.19 -8.79
N PHE A 220 -7.52 -15.77 -9.62
CA PHE A 220 -6.89 -14.49 -9.45
C PHE A 220 -7.89 -13.33 -9.56
N LEU A 221 -8.83 -13.38 -10.50
CA LEU A 221 -9.88 -12.36 -10.63
C LEU A 221 -10.80 -12.29 -9.40
N LEU A 222 -11.19 -13.44 -8.82
CA LEU A 222 -11.93 -13.48 -7.56
C LEU A 222 -11.11 -12.90 -6.41
N PHE A 223 -9.82 -13.23 -6.35
CA PHE A 223 -8.91 -12.69 -5.35
C PHE A 223 -8.70 -11.18 -5.52
N LEU A 224 -8.55 -10.71 -6.76
CA LEU A 224 -8.47 -9.29 -7.07
C LEU A 224 -9.75 -8.55 -6.66
N GLY A 225 -10.92 -9.13 -6.92
CA GLY A 225 -12.21 -8.60 -6.43
C GLY A 225 -12.23 -8.50 -4.90
N SER A 226 -11.79 -9.55 -4.19
CA SER A 226 -11.61 -9.51 -2.72
C SER A 226 -10.70 -8.37 -2.28
N ALA A 227 -9.59 -8.16 -2.98
CA ALA A 227 -8.64 -7.08 -2.67
C ALA A 227 -9.24 -5.69 -2.89
N VAL A 228 -10.04 -5.50 -3.96
CA VAL A 228 -10.75 -4.23 -4.19
C VAL A 228 -11.71 -3.94 -3.04
N PHE A 229 -12.54 -4.91 -2.61
CA PHE A 229 -13.45 -4.72 -1.48
C PHE A 229 -12.71 -4.51 -0.15
N ALA A 230 -11.57 -5.17 0.04
CA ALA A 230 -10.71 -4.91 1.19
C ALA A 230 -10.17 -3.46 1.20
N TRP A 231 -9.76 -2.93 0.05
CA TRP A 231 -9.36 -1.54 -0.09
C TRP A 231 -10.50 -0.56 0.09
N LEU A 232 -11.74 -0.89 -0.33
CA LEU A 232 -12.91 -0.07 0.01
C LEU A 232 -13.09 0.02 1.52
N THR A 233 -12.96 -1.11 2.24
CA THR A 233 -13.01 -1.16 3.70
C THR A 233 -11.87 -0.35 4.35
N TYR A 234 -10.66 -0.41 3.77
CA TYR A 234 -9.50 0.34 4.23
C TYR A 234 -9.70 1.86 4.08
N VAL A 235 -10.14 2.31 2.91
CA VAL A 235 -10.32 3.73 2.61
C VAL A 235 -11.47 4.34 3.43
N ALA A 236 -12.46 3.53 3.86
CA ALA A 236 -13.47 3.98 4.81
C ALA A 236 -12.83 4.47 6.13
N TYR A 237 -11.80 3.76 6.63
CA TYR A 237 -11.01 4.20 7.78
C TYR A 237 -10.29 5.54 7.51
N GLU A 238 -9.64 5.67 6.35
CA GLU A 238 -8.79 6.84 6.08
C GLU A 238 -9.57 8.09 5.67
N VAL A 239 -10.73 7.94 5.05
CA VAL A 239 -11.45 9.08 4.44
C VAL A 239 -12.82 9.29 5.05
N VAL A 240 -13.61 8.23 5.24
CA VAL A 240 -15.00 8.40 5.74
C VAL A 240 -15.03 8.60 7.25
N LEU A 241 -14.20 7.86 8.00
CA LEU A 241 -14.15 7.96 9.45
C LEU A 241 -13.77 9.36 9.97
N PRO A 242 -12.72 10.04 9.45
CA PRO A 242 -12.43 11.41 9.88
C PRO A 242 -13.55 12.41 9.57
N VAL A 243 -14.25 12.24 8.46
CA VAL A 243 -15.42 13.07 8.12
C VAL A 243 -16.55 12.83 9.13
N SER A 244 -16.88 11.57 9.41
CA SER A 244 -17.90 11.24 10.42
C SER A 244 -17.49 11.71 11.84
N LEU A 245 -16.21 11.62 12.18
CA LEU A 245 -15.68 12.08 13.48
C LEU A 245 -15.94 13.57 13.70
N VAL A 246 -15.64 14.39 12.68
CA VAL A 246 -15.74 15.85 12.79
C VAL A 246 -17.17 16.31 12.54
N ASP A 247 -17.73 16.01 11.36
CA ASP A 247 -19.04 16.53 10.95
C ASP A 247 -20.21 15.78 11.57
N GLY A 248 -20.06 14.47 11.81
CA GLY A 248 -21.12 13.63 12.36
C GLY A 248 -21.15 13.59 13.87
N TYR A 249 -20.00 13.45 14.51
CA TYR A 249 -19.91 13.24 15.96
C TYR A 249 -19.47 14.49 16.72
N GLY A 250 -19.12 15.57 16.01
CA GLY A 250 -18.79 16.88 16.61
C GLY A 250 -17.46 16.93 17.35
N TYR A 251 -16.53 16.03 17.03
CA TYR A 251 -15.19 16.09 17.61
C TYR A 251 -14.31 17.10 16.89
N GLU A 252 -13.38 17.69 17.63
CA GLU A 252 -12.37 18.57 17.04
C GLU A 252 -11.47 17.81 16.04
N PRO A 253 -11.06 18.43 14.92
CA PRO A 253 -10.17 17.80 13.94
C PRO A 253 -8.87 17.26 14.54
N ALA A 254 -8.38 17.86 15.64
CA ALA A 254 -7.22 17.40 16.38
C ALA A 254 -7.37 15.97 16.91
N ALA A 255 -8.60 15.51 17.20
CA ALA A 255 -8.85 14.12 17.63
C ALA A 255 -8.42 13.11 16.55
N TRP A 256 -8.71 13.39 15.28
CA TRP A 256 -8.23 12.57 14.18
C TRP A 256 -6.70 12.56 14.10
N GLY A 257 -6.07 13.70 14.31
CA GLY A 257 -4.61 13.81 14.33
C GLY A 257 -3.94 12.85 15.31
N PHE A 258 -4.56 12.55 16.44
CA PHE A 258 -4.08 11.54 17.40
C PHE A 258 -4.45 10.11 16.97
N LEU A 259 -5.66 9.90 16.46
CA LEU A 259 -6.15 8.57 16.09
C LEU A 259 -5.43 7.98 14.88
N VAL A 260 -5.09 8.80 13.88
CA VAL A 260 -4.40 8.34 12.66
C VAL A 260 -3.01 7.77 12.92
N TRP A 261 -2.33 8.23 13.99
CA TRP A 261 -1.01 7.71 14.39
C TRP A 261 -1.04 6.28 14.91
N VAL A 262 -2.20 5.79 15.33
CA VAL A 262 -2.35 4.42 15.88
C VAL A 262 -1.95 3.38 14.83
N ASN A 263 -2.33 3.56 13.57
CA ASN A 263 -2.00 2.62 12.50
C ASN A 263 -0.48 2.48 12.29
N PRO A 264 0.27 3.51 11.88
CA PRO A 264 1.69 3.36 11.63
C PRO A 264 2.49 2.95 12.88
N LEU A 265 2.05 3.35 14.07
CA LEU A 265 2.66 2.95 15.33
C LEU A 265 2.50 1.43 15.58
N LEU A 266 1.28 0.91 15.50
CA LEU A 266 1.03 -0.52 15.69
C LEU A 266 1.73 -1.36 14.62
N VAL A 267 1.68 -0.95 13.36
CA VAL A 267 2.38 -1.63 12.26
C VAL A 267 3.89 -1.66 12.53
N THR A 268 4.49 -0.54 12.90
CA THR A 268 5.93 -0.49 13.18
C THR A 268 6.33 -1.42 14.33
N LEU A 269 5.54 -1.46 15.40
CA LEU A 269 5.88 -2.21 16.61
C LEU A 269 5.49 -3.69 16.56
N LEU A 270 4.38 -4.03 15.90
CA LEU A 270 3.76 -5.35 16.03
C LEU A 270 3.74 -6.16 14.74
N GLN A 271 3.90 -5.56 13.55
CA GLN A 271 3.74 -6.24 12.25
C GLN A 271 4.51 -7.57 12.18
N VAL A 272 5.82 -7.55 12.44
CA VAL A 272 6.66 -8.74 12.30
C VAL A 272 6.28 -9.80 13.34
N ARG A 273 6.00 -9.39 14.58
CA ARG A 273 5.58 -10.31 15.65
C ARG A 273 4.26 -11.00 15.33
N LEU A 274 3.26 -10.21 14.87
CA LEU A 274 1.96 -10.72 14.49
C LEU A 274 2.05 -11.66 13.28
N THR A 275 2.84 -11.30 12.27
CA THR A 275 3.08 -12.15 11.09
C THR A 275 3.69 -13.50 11.49
N ARG A 276 4.67 -13.51 12.41
CA ARG A 276 5.26 -14.75 12.93
C ARG A 276 4.27 -15.58 13.75
N ALA A 277 3.53 -14.95 14.63
CA ALA A 277 2.51 -15.62 15.43
C ALA A 277 1.42 -16.27 14.55
N ALA A 278 1.07 -15.62 13.43
CA ALA A 278 0.09 -16.13 12.49
C ALA A 278 0.69 -17.08 11.42
N ALA A 279 2.00 -17.34 11.42
CA ALA A 279 2.65 -18.21 10.43
C ALA A 279 2.07 -19.63 10.36
N PRO A 280 1.67 -20.28 11.49
CA PRO A 280 1.07 -21.61 11.44
C PRO A 280 -0.32 -21.66 10.77
N ILE A 281 -1.00 -20.52 10.64
CA ILE A 281 -2.34 -20.45 10.05
C ILE A 281 -2.19 -20.49 8.52
N ALA A 282 -2.92 -21.38 7.85
CA ALA A 282 -2.93 -21.46 6.40
C ALA A 282 -3.42 -20.15 5.75
N PRO A 283 -2.98 -19.81 4.51
CA PRO A 283 -3.29 -18.52 3.88
C PRO A 283 -4.78 -18.21 3.77
N ALA A 284 -5.62 -19.20 3.37
CA ALA A 284 -7.05 -18.98 3.18
C ALA A 284 -7.79 -18.60 4.47
N PRO A 285 -7.76 -19.38 5.59
CA PRO A 285 -8.43 -18.99 6.83
C PRO A 285 -7.83 -17.73 7.44
N LYS A 286 -6.51 -17.48 7.29
CA LYS A 286 -5.85 -16.27 7.76
C LYS A 286 -6.40 -15.03 7.04
N LEU A 287 -6.54 -15.10 5.71
CA LEU A 287 -7.06 -14.02 4.90
C LEU A 287 -8.53 -13.71 5.23
N VAL A 288 -9.36 -14.75 5.36
CA VAL A 288 -10.77 -14.60 5.75
C VAL A 288 -10.88 -13.93 7.12
N LEU A 289 -10.12 -14.44 8.12
CA LEU A 289 -10.10 -13.85 9.46
C LEU A 289 -9.65 -12.39 9.43
N ALA A 290 -8.58 -12.10 8.70
CA ALA A 290 -8.04 -10.74 8.58
C ALA A 290 -9.08 -9.75 8.03
N LEU A 291 -9.81 -10.14 6.97
CA LEU A 291 -10.83 -9.30 6.34
C LEU A 291 -12.07 -9.12 7.23
N LEU A 292 -12.48 -10.15 7.97
CA LEU A 292 -13.54 -10.01 8.96
C LEU A 292 -13.13 -9.10 10.12
N VAL A 293 -11.89 -9.21 10.59
CA VAL A 293 -11.33 -8.35 11.64
C VAL A 293 -11.16 -6.89 11.15
N MET A 294 -10.96 -6.65 9.85
CA MET A 294 -10.98 -5.30 9.28
C MET A 294 -12.39 -4.73 9.16
N GLY A 295 -13.36 -5.51 8.73
CA GLY A 295 -14.70 -5.01 8.39
C GLY A 295 -15.68 -4.96 9.57
N LEU A 296 -15.80 -6.06 10.32
CA LEU A 296 -16.82 -6.18 11.38
C LEU A 296 -16.73 -5.12 12.50
N PRO A 297 -15.55 -4.62 12.89
CA PRO A 297 -15.46 -3.58 13.93
C PRO A 297 -16.26 -2.32 13.62
N TYR A 298 -16.50 -1.99 12.35
CA TYR A 298 -17.34 -0.84 11.98
C TYR A 298 -18.77 -0.95 12.53
N LEU A 299 -19.28 -2.16 12.80
CA LEU A 299 -20.59 -2.34 13.45
C LEU A 299 -20.65 -1.71 14.84
N VAL A 300 -19.54 -1.55 15.54
CA VAL A 300 -19.50 -0.85 16.83
C VAL A 300 -19.95 0.60 16.67
N LEU A 301 -19.57 1.23 15.54
CA LEU A 301 -19.93 2.62 15.23
C LEU A 301 -21.40 2.82 14.84
N VAL A 302 -22.17 1.73 14.68
CA VAL A 302 -23.63 1.79 14.51
C VAL A 302 -24.32 2.18 15.84
N TRP A 303 -23.71 1.81 16.98
CA TRP A 303 -24.34 2.02 18.30
C TRP A 303 -23.65 3.03 19.18
N THR A 304 -22.37 3.33 18.95
CA THR A 304 -21.62 4.25 19.81
C THR A 304 -20.55 5.00 19.04
N HIS A 305 -20.42 6.29 19.34
CA HIS A 305 -19.49 7.20 18.67
C HIS A 305 -18.44 7.77 19.65
N SER A 306 -18.28 7.14 20.83
CA SER A 306 -17.27 7.58 21.80
C SER A 306 -15.84 7.40 21.25
N LEU A 307 -14.91 8.29 21.62
CA LEU A 307 -13.50 8.19 21.22
C LEU A 307 -12.89 6.83 21.58
N ALA A 308 -13.30 6.24 22.71
CA ALA A 308 -12.83 4.92 23.11
C ALA A 308 -13.31 3.82 22.15
N ALA A 309 -14.56 3.90 21.68
CA ALA A 309 -15.10 2.97 20.69
C ALA A 309 -14.40 3.14 19.32
N ILE A 310 -14.19 4.38 18.88
CA ILE A 310 -13.46 4.68 17.65
C ILE A 310 -12.03 4.16 17.73
N LEU A 311 -11.32 4.41 18.83
CA LEU A 311 -9.97 3.89 19.04
C LEU A 311 -9.96 2.33 19.04
N PHE A 312 -10.94 1.69 19.67
CA PHE A 312 -11.10 0.24 19.63
C PHE A 312 -11.26 -0.27 18.18
N VAL A 313 -12.16 0.37 17.41
CA VAL A 313 -12.39 0.03 16.00
C VAL A 313 -11.08 0.15 15.21
N ILE A 314 -10.34 1.25 15.38
CA ILE A 314 -9.05 1.47 14.70
C ILE A 314 -8.03 0.38 15.08
N ILE A 315 -7.88 0.07 16.37
CA ILE A 315 -6.90 -0.95 16.82
C ILE A 315 -7.24 -2.32 16.21
N VAL A 316 -8.52 -2.73 16.27
CA VAL A 316 -8.93 -4.03 15.74
C VAL A 316 -8.80 -4.06 14.22
N PHE A 317 -9.21 -2.99 13.53
CA PHE A 317 -9.01 -2.82 12.09
C PHE A 317 -7.54 -2.99 11.69
N VAL A 318 -6.61 -2.30 12.38
CA VAL A 318 -5.17 -2.36 12.10
C VAL A 318 -4.61 -3.76 12.32
N ILE A 319 -5.10 -4.52 13.31
CA ILE A 319 -4.72 -5.93 13.51
C ILE A 319 -5.11 -6.77 12.27
N GLY A 320 -6.34 -6.59 11.77
CA GLY A 320 -6.80 -7.23 10.54
C GLY A 320 -5.93 -6.85 9.33
N GLU A 321 -5.65 -5.57 9.17
CA GLU A 321 -4.80 -5.02 8.12
C GLU A 321 -3.37 -5.60 8.15
N MET A 322 -2.77 -5.69 9.33
CA MET A 322 -1.43 -6.29 9.51
C MET A 322 -1.38 -7.77 9.10
N LEU A 323 -2.47 -8.50 9.22
CA LEU A 323 -2.58 -9.87 8.73
C LEU A 323 -2.89 -9.93 7.24
N TRP A 324 -3.78 -9.05 6.76
CA TRP A 324 -4.25 -9.06 5.39
C TRP A 324 -3.17 -8.66 4.37
N VAL A 325 -2.49 -7.53 4.57
CA VAL A 325 -1.59 -6.97 3.55
C VAL A 325 -0.44 -7.94 3.18
N PRO A 326 0.39 -8.44 4.10
CA PRO A 326 1.48 -9.34 3.74
C PRO A 326 0.98 -10.71 3.26
N THR A 327 -0.18 -11.18 3.76
CA THR A 327 -0.76 -12.44 3.32
C THR A 327 -1.27 -12.33 1.88
N SER A 328 -1.96 -11.24 1.53
CA SER A 328 -2.47 -11.03 0.18
C SER A 328 -1.35 -10.88 -0.85
N GLN A 329 -0.29 -10.15 -0.52
CA GLN A 329 0.90 -10.02 -1.37
C GLN A 329 1.58 -11.38 -1.61
N ALA A 330 1.76 -12.18 -0.55
CA ALA A 330 2.32 -13.53 -0.67
C ALA A 330 1.44 -14.44 -1.54
N VAL A 331 0.12 -14.41 -1.33
CA VAL A 331 -0.84 -15.19 -2.14
C VAL A 331 -0.74 -14.82 -3.63
N VAL A 332 -0.66 -13.53 -3.96
CA VAL A 332 -0.51 -13.11 -5.36
C VAL A 332 0.83 -13.59 -5.93
N ALA A 333 1.92 -13.47 -5.17
CA ALA A 333 3.24 -13.95 -5.59
C ALA A 333 3.26 -15.46 -5.86
N ASP A 334 2.52 -16.23 -5.06
CA ASP A 334 2.42 -17.70 -5.18
C ASP A 334 1.45 -18.16 -6.28
N LEU A 335 0.42 -17.36 -6.58
CA LEU A 335 -0.51 -17.62 -7.69
C LEU A 335 0.10 -17.30 -9.05
N ALA A 336 0.96 -16.31 -9.10
CA ALA A 336 1.51 -15.79 -10.34
C ALA A 336 2.54 -16.76 -10.95
N PRO A 337 2.44 -17.08 -12.26
CA PRO A 337 3.54 -17.73 -12.99
C PRO A 337 4.81 -16.85 -12.90
N ALA A 338 5.97 -17.50 -12.79
CA ALA A 338 7.24 -16.79 -12.53
C ALA A 338 7.60 -15.77 -13.63
N ASP A 339 7.30 -16.09 -14.89
CA ASP A 339 7.57 -15.28 -16.08
C ASP A 339 6.69 -14.03 -16.21
N ILE A 340 5.49 -14.02 -15.60
CA ILE A 340 4.52 -12.93 -15.65
C ILE A 340 4.12 -12.41 -14.24
N ARG A 341 4.93 -12.71 -13.21
CA ARG A 341 4.66 -12.31 -11.82
C ARG A 341 4.51 -10.80 -11.65
N GLY A 342 5.29 -10.00 -12.40
CA GLY A 342 5.17 -8.55 -12.38
C GLY A 342 3.80 -8.07 -12.85
N ALA A 343 3.24 -8.68 -13.89
CA ALA A 343 1.91 -8.34 -14.38
C ALA A 343 0.79 -8.68 -13.36
N TYR A 344 0.89 -9.82 -12.65
CA TYR A 344 -0.03 -10.16 -11.55
C TYR A 344 0.08 -9.18 -10.38
N MET A 345 1.32 -8.85 -9.96
CA MET A 345 1.56 -7.86 -8.92
C MET A 345 1.10 -6.46 -9.33
N GLY A 346 1.27 -6.10 -10.60
CA GLY A 346 0.78 -4.84 -11.16
C GLY A 346 -0.75 -4.76 -11.13
N ALA A 347 -1.44 -5.83 -11.55
CA ALA A 347 -2.90 -5.90 -11.48
C ALA A 347 -3.41 -5.81 -10.03
N PHE A 348 -2.77 -6.54 -9.10
CA PHE A 348 -3.08 -6.45 -7.67
C PHE A 348 -2.78 -5.06 -7.11
N GLY A 349 -1.67 -4.44 -7.51
CA GLY A 349 -1.27 -3.09 -7.13
C GLY A 349 -2.20 -1.98 -7.63
N SER A 350 -3.14 -2.28 -8.55
CA SER A 350 -4.19 -1.34 -8.97
C SER A 350 -5.39 -1.28 -8.00
N ALA A 351 -5.57 -2.28 -7.15
CA ALA A 351 -6.71 -2.36 -6.23
C ALA A 351 -6.80 -1.19 -5.23
N PRO A 352 -5.68 -0.68 -4.64
CA PRO A 352 -5.72 0.52 -3.80
C PRO A 352 -6.32 1.73 -4.52
N ALA A 353 -5.89 2.00 -5.76
CA ALA A 353 -6.37 3.15 -6.52
C ALA A 353 -7.88 3.07 -6.79
N ILE A 354 -8.41 1.87 -7.06
CA ILE A 354 -9.86 1.63 -7.21
C ILE A 354 -10.56 1.91 -5.87
N GLY A 355 -9.99 1.44 -4.75
CA GLY A 355 -10.51 1.70 -3.41
C GLY A 355 -10.60 3.20 -3.10
N PHE A 356 -9.51 3.93 -3.32
CA PHE A 356 -9.44 5.39 -3.09
C PHE A 356 -10.35 6.19 -4.03
N ALA A 357 -10.62 5.70 -5.25
CA ALA A 357 -11.56 6.34 -6.16
C ALA A 357 -13.03 6.11 -5.76
N ILE A 358 -13.39 4.90 -5.34
CA ILE A 358 -14.78 4.48 -5.15
C ILE A 358 -15.26 4.68 -3.71
N ALA A 359 -14.45 4.34 -2.70
CA ALA A 359 -14.92 4.32 -1.31
C ALA A 359 -15.39 5.70 -0.80
N PRO A 360 -14.72 6.83 -1.08
CA PRO A 360 -15.21 8.14 -0.69
C PRO A 360 -16.55 8.47 -1.37
N LEU A 361 -16.69 8.14 -2.66
CA LEU A 361 -17.92 8.41 -3.42
C LEU A 361 -19.12 7.69 -2.81
N ILE A 362 -19.04 6.36 -2.65
CA ILE A 362 -20.14 5.60 -2.07
C ILE A 362 -20.33 5.87 -0.59
N GLY A 363 -19.23 5.99 0.17
CA GLY A 363 -19.26 6.16 1.62
C GLY A 363 -19.86 7.51 2.02
N LEU A 364 -19.40 8.61 1.45
CA LEU A 364 -19.93 9.93 1.74
C LEU A 364 -21.34 10.14 1.17
N GLN A 365 -21.64 9.54 -0.02
CA GLN A 365 -22.99 9.58 -0.57
C GLN A 365 -23.99 8.85 0.32
N VAL A 366 -23.68 7.64 0.77
CA VAL A 366 -24.54 6.86 1.69
C VAL A 366 -24.68 7.58 3.03
N ARG A 367 -23.58 8.12 3.58
CA ARG A 367 -23.58 8.90 4.80
C ARG A 367 -24.53 10.11 4.71
N ASN A 368 -24.43 10.86 3.62
CA ASN A 368 -25.25 12.07 3.42
C ASN A 368 -26.73 11.74 3.21
N SER A 369 -27.04 10.56 2.63
CA SER A 369 -28.41 10.16 2.30
C SER A 369 -29.09 9.35 3.42
N PHE A 370 -28.33 8.51 4.15
CA PHE A 370 -28.87 7.52 5.08
C PHE A 370 -28.25 7.57 6.50
N GLY A 371 -27.26 8.43 6.70
CA GLY A 371 -26.57 8.60 8.00
C GLY A 371 -25.38 7.67 8.23
N ASP A 372 -24.67 7.93 9.32
CA ASP A 372 -23.45 7.21 9.69
C ASP A 372 -23.71 5.73 10.00
N GLU A 373 -24.82 5.40 10.64
CA GLU A 373 -25.17 4.03 11.04
C GLU A 373 -25.25 3.09 9.81
N VAL A 374 -25.97 3.51 8.77
CA VAL A 374 -26.10 2.74 7.52
C VAL A 374 -24.75 2.66 6.80
N THR A 375 -23.95 3.71 6.86
CA THR A 375 -22.60 3.76 6.26
C THR A 375 -21.68 2.72 6.89
N TRP A 376 -21.66 2.64 8.22
CA TRP A 376 -20.80 1.68 8.91
C TRP A 376 -21.28 0.24 8.73
N ALA A 377 -22.60 0.01 8.72
CA ALA A 377 -23.17 -1.30 8.40
C ALA A 377 -22.82 -1.75 6.98
N MET A 378 -22.86 -0.83 6.01
CA MET A 378 -22.44 -1.07 4.63
C MET A 378 -20.95 -1.47 4.55
N PHE A 379 -20.04 -0.72 5.18
CA PHE A 379 -18.61 -1.05 5.14
C PHE A 379 -18.28 -2.36 5.88
N ALA A 380 -19.01 -2.68 6.94
CA ALA A 380 -18.92 -4.01 7.55
C ALA A 380 -19.34 -5.11 6.57
N GLY A 381 -20.44 -4.92 5.85
CA GLY A 381 -20.91 -5.83 4.79
C GLY A 381 -19.90 -5.97 3.64
N ILE A 382 -19.26 -4.87 3.22
CA ILE A 382 -18.17 -4.87 2.23
C ILE A 382 -17.00 -5.71 2.73
N GLY A 383 -16.60 -5.60 3.99
CA GLY A 383 -15.55 -6.42 4.60
C GLY A 383 -15.90 -7.92 4.61
N VAL A 384 -17.16 -8.26 4.91
CA VAL A 384 -17.65 -9.65 4.82
C VAL A 384 -17.61 -10.15 3.38
N LEU A 385 -18.03 -9.34 2.40
CA LEU A 385 -17.98 -9.70 0.99
C LEU A 385 -16.53 -9.93 0.53
N ALA A 386 -15.60 -9.08 0.95
CA ALA A 386 -14.17 -9.27 0.71
C ALA A 386 -13.70 -10.64 1.25
N ALA A 387 -14.08 -10.98 2.48
CA ALA A 387 -13.71 -12.25 3.12
C ALA A 387 -14.30 -13.47 2.38
N VAL A 388 -15.54 -13.39 1.93
CA VAL A 388 -16.19 -14.46 1.15
C VAL A 388 -15.48 -14.66 -0.18
N LEU A 389 -15.24 -13.59 -0.95
CA LEU A 389 -14.54 -13.68 -2.24
C LEU A 389 -13.11 -14.23 -2.08
N GLY A 390 -12.36 -13.75 -1.07
CA GLY A 390 -11.02 -14.24 -0.78
C GLY A 390 -11.01 -15.71 -0.39
N GLY A 391 -11.97 -16.14 0.45
CA GLY A 391 -12.15 -17.53 0.82
C GLY A 391 -12.46 -18.43 -0.37
N LEU A 392 -13.37 -18.00 -1.27
CA LEU A 392 -13.72 -18.73 -2.49
C LEU A 392 -12.54 -18.81 -3.46
N ALA A 393 -11.77 -17.73 -3.63
CA ALA A 393 -10.59 -17.70 -4.50
C ALA A 393 -9.54 -18.73 -4.06
N LEU A 394 -9.37 -18.91 -2.75
CA LEU A 394 -8.37 -19.81 -2.16
C LEU A 394 -8.93 -21.20 -1.84
N ALA A 395 -10.25 -21.44 -2.02
CA ALA A 395 -10.87 -22.74 -1.78
C ALA A 395 -10.21 -23.83 -2.63
N GLY A 396 -9.71 -24.85 -1.97
CA GLY A 396 -9.05 -26.00 -2.61
C GLY A 396 -7.52 -25.89 -2.79
N LEU A 397 -6.89 -24.72 -2.63
CA LEU A 397 -5.43 -24.62 -2.60
C LEU A 397 -4.85 -25.33 -1.37
N ASP A 398 -5.43 -25.12 -0.21
CA ASP A 398 -5.05 -25.81 1.03
C ASP A 398 -5.23 -27.33 0.96
N ARG A 399 -6.24 -27.80 0.23
CA ARG A 399 -6.46 -29.25 0.03
C ARG A 399 -5.38 -29.87 -0.88
N ARG A 400 -4.95 -29.16 -1.92
CA ARG A 400 -3.87 -29.61 -2.80
C ARG A 400 -2.52 -29.63 -2.10
N ALA A 401 -2.21 -28.58 -1.34
CA ALA A 401 -0.99 -28.51 -0.55
C ALA A 401 -0.93 -29.60 0.54
N ARG A 402 -2.04 -29.90 1.22
CA ARG A 402 -2.13 -31.00 2.18
C ARG A 402 -1.94 -32.37 1.51
N ARG A 403 -2.58 -32.63 0.35
CA ARG A 403 -2.43 -33.87 -0.41
C ARG A 403 -1.02 -34.08 -0.92
N ALA A 404 -0.37 -32.99 -1.40
CA ALA A 404 1.03 -33.06 -1.83
C ALA A 404 1.98 -33.38 -0.66
N ARG A 405 1.74 -32.79 0.54
CA ARG A 405 2.53 -33.09 1.74
C ARG A 405 2.32 -34.53 2.24
N SER A 406 1.08 -35.04 2.25
CA SER A 406 0.82 -36.44 2.64
C SER A 406 1.45 -37.43 1.65
N ALA A 407 1.39 -37.15 0.34
CA ALA A 407 2.04 -38.02 -0.67
C ALA A 407 3.57 -38.05 -0.55
N VAL A 408 4.20 -36.95 -0.08
CA VAL A 408 5.66 -36.90 0.18
C VAL A 408 6.03 -37.63 1.48
N LEU A 409 5.11 -37.71 2.45
CA LEU A 409 5.34 -38.42 3.71
C LEU A 409 5.05 -39.93 3.61
N GLU A 410 4.32 -40.36 2.58
CA GLU A 410 3.98 -41.75 2.30
C GLU A 410 4.97 -42.40 1.28
N ALA A 411 5.85 -41.59 0.63
CA ALA A 411 6.90 -42.02 -0.29
C ALA A 411 8.27 -42.06 0.41
#